data_b440bb5079955f92525c8c5f9e7c81d8
#
_entry.id   b440bb5079955f92525c8c5f9e7c81d8
#
_cell.length_a   1.000
_cell.length_b   1.000
_cell.length_c   1.000
_cell.angle_alpha   90.00
_cell.angle_beta   90.00
_cell.angle_gamma   90.00
#
_symmetry.space_group_name_H-M   'P 1'
#
loop_
_entity.id
_entity.type
_entity.pdbx_description
1 polymer ?
#
loop_
_entity_poly.entity_id
_entity_poly.type
_entity_poly.pdbx_seq_one_letter_code
_entity_poly.pdbx_strand_id
1 'polypeptide(L)'
;DAVLVKENDNKHTKCKISDTADSKRVYGVFADWDNDDDTVNDMYVTAVGTHVVRINKDVTVQAGDLLVSNGDGTAKVQDDDIIRSKTIGKVLTNIKQETYSDKSYTVPCALYCG
;
A
#
# COMPACT_ATOMS: atom_id res chain seq x y z
N ASP A 1 0.34 -5.01 -4.12
CA ASP A 1 0.26 -5.17 -2.67
C ASP A 1 1.28 -4.31 -1.91
N ALA A 2 2.46 -4.09 -2.45
CA ALA A 2 3.43 -3.19 -1.84
C ALA A 2 2.92 -1.76 -1.86
N VAL A 3 3.20 -1.02 -0.78
CA VAL A 3 2.80 0.38 -0.64
C VAL A 3 3.71 1.24 -1.51
N LEU A 4 3.09 2.10 -2.32
CA LEU A 4 3.79 2.98 -3.25
C LEU A 4 3.62 4.43 -2.85
N VAL A 5 4.67 5.21 -3.02
CA VAL A 5 4.66 6.66 -2.81
C VAL A 5 4.95 7.37 -4.13
N LYS A 6 4.43 8.59 -4.23
CA LYS A 6 4.71 9.46 -5.37
C LYS A 6 6.17 9.90 -5.32
N GLU A 7 6.91 9.67 -6.40
CA GLU A 7 8.34 9.94 -6.44
C GLU A 7 8.66 11.41 -6.63
N ASN A 8 7.85 12.09 -7.47
CA ASN A 8 8.07 13.51 -7.77
C ASN A 8 6.75 14.17 -8.19
N ASP A 9 6.78 15.49 -8.40
CA ASP A 9 5.62 16.29 -8.78
C ASP A 9 5.59 16.61 -10.28
N ASN A 10 6.20 15.79 -11.10
CA ASN A 10 6.23 15.97 -12.55
C ASN A 10 4.87 15.71 -13.20
N LYS A 11 4.75 16.13 -14.46
CA LYS A 11 3.58 15.89 -15.32
C LYS A 11 3.16 14.43 -15.35
N HIS A 12 4.14 13.52 -15.35
CA HIS A 12 3.92 12.08 -15.33
C HIS A 12 4.16 11.57 -13.92
N THR A 13 3.15 10.92 -13.36
CA THR A 13 3.27 10.34 -12.03
C THR A 13 4.23 9.17 -12.06
N LYS A 14 5.28 9.24 -11.27
CA LYS A 14 6.20 8.14 -11.03
C LYS A 14 6.04 7.67 -9.59
N CYS A 15 6.04 6.37 -9.40
CA CYS A 15 5.90 5.76 -8.10
C CYS A 15 7.13 4.92 -7.77
N LYS A 16 7.40 4.80 -6.50
CA LYS A 16 8.41 3.89 -5.97
C LYS A 16 7.86 3.19 -4.73
N ILE A 17 8.52 2.12 -4.32
CA ILE A 17 8.22 1.46 -3.04
C ILE A 17 8.43 2.47 -1.91
N SER A 18 7.50 2.50 -0.95
CA SER A 18 7.59 3.45 0.17
C SER A 18 8.90 3.24 0.94
N ASP A 19 9.58 4.33 1.23
CA ASP A 19 10.84 4.35 1.95
C ASP A 19 10.81 5.22 3.21
N THR A 20 9.65 5.77 3.54
CA THR A 20 9.46 6.66 4.68
C THR A 20 8.20 6.23 5.45
N ALA A 21 8.37 5.97 6.75
CA ALA A 21 7.25 5.66 7.63
C ALA A 21 6.32 6.87 7.74
N ASP A 22 5.02 6.61 7.83
CA ASP A 22 3.97 7.62 7.97
C ASP A 22 3.97 8.66 6.83
N SER A 23 4.43 8.29 5.64
CA SER A 23 4.53 9.23 4.51
C SER A 23 3.17 9.73 4.05
N LYS A 24 3.04 11.04 3.89
CA LYS A 24 1.87 11.66 3.25
C LYS A 24 1.89 11.53 1.73
N ARG A 25 2.97 11.03 1.16
CA ARG A 25 3.14 10.86 -0.28
C ARG A 25 2.61 9.51 -0.78
N VAL A 26 1.95 8.73 0.08
CA VAL A 26 1.35 7.46 -0.34
C VAL A 26 0.41 7.70 -1.52
N TYR A 27 0.54 6.87 -2.54
CA TYR A 27 -0.22 6.97 -3.79
C TYR A 27 -1.18 5.82 -3.97
N GLY A 28 -0.82 4.64 -3.52
CA GLY A 28 -1.62 3.44 -3.68
C GLY A 28 -0.81 2.19 -3.38
N VAL A 29 -1.31 1.06 -3.81
CA VAL A 29 -0.61 -0.21 -3.69
C VAL A 29 -0.40 -0.81 -5.07
N PHE A 30 0.70 -1.53 -5.22
CA PHE A 30 1.02 -2.22 -6.46
C PHE A 30 -0.05 -3.30 -6.73
N ALA A 31 -0.62 -3.28 -7.92
CA ALA A 31 -1.59 -4.27 -8.35
C ALA A 31 -0.97 -5.28 -9.31
N ASP A 32 -0.38 -4.82 -10.40
CA ASP A 32 0.23 -5.70 -11.39
C ASP A 32 1.11 -4.90 -12.35
N TRP A 33 1.90 -5.60 -13.16
CA TRP A 33 2.65 -5.01 -14.27
C TRP A 33 1.78 -4.96 -15.52
N ASP A 34 1.92 -3.89 -16.30
CA ASP A 34 1.35 -3.82 -17.64
C ASP A 34 2.36 -4.44 -18.61
N ASN A 35 2.06 -5.62 -19.11
CA ASN A 35 2.93 -6.38 -20.00
C ASN A 35 2.51 -6.30 -21.47
N ASP A 36 1.57 -5.42 -21.81
CA ASP A 36 1.05 -5.31 -23.18
C ASP A 36 2.01 -4.62 -24.14
N ASP A 37 3.01 -3.90 -23.62
CA ASP A 37 4.01 -3.20 -24.41
C ASP A 37 5.41 -3.53 -23.89
N ASP A 38 6.19 -4.25 -24.70
CA ASP A 38 7.55 -4.68 -24.37
C ASP A 38 8.55 -3.51 -24.26
N THR A 39 8.18 -2.32 -24.72
CA THR A 39 9.09 -1.17 -24.71
C THR A 39 8.95 -0.28 -23.49
N VAL A 40 7.92 -0.50 -22.66
CA VAL A 40 7.60 0.33 -21.48
C VAL A 40 7.30 -0.58 -20.29
N ASN A 41 7.94 -0.30 -19.16
CA ASN A 41 7.69 -0.99 -17.88
C ASN A 41 6.64 -0.22 -17.08
N ASP A 42 5.38 -0.35 -17.46
CA ASP A 42 4.27 0.26 -16.76
C ASP A 42 3.72 -0.66 -15.68
N MET A 43 3.14 -0.06 -14.64
CA MET A 43 2.50 -0.80 -13.57
C MET A 43 1.09 -0.29 -13.32
N TYR A 44 0.22 -1.18 -12.85
CA TYR A 44 -1.09 -0.83 -12.35
C TYR A 44 -1.01 -0.55 -10.85
N VAL A 45 -1.60 0.56 -10.43
CA VAL A 45 -1.62 1.00 -9.02
C VAL A 45 -3.08 1.16 -8.60
N THR A 46 -3.45 0.54 -7.48
CA THR A 46 -4.78 0.73 -6.92
C THR A 46 -4.69 1.81 -5.84
N ALA A 47 -5.40 2.92 -6.05
CA ALA A 47 -5.42 4.06 -5.13
C ALA A 47 -6.70 4.12 -4.30
N VAL A 48 -7.82 3.71 -4.87
CA VAL A 48 -9.12 3.63 -4.19
C VAL A 48 -9.80 2.31 -4.55
N GLY A 49 -10.74 1.88 -3.72
CA GLY A 49 -11.43 0.60 -3.90
C GLY A 49 -10.88 -0.46 -2.97
N THR A 50 -11.09 -1.73 -3.31
CA THR A 50 -10.66 -2.86 -2.47
C THR A 50 -9.46 -3.55 -3.11
N HIS A 51 -8.40 -3.74 -2.33
CA HIS A 51 -7.22 -4.48 -2.77
C HIS A 51 -6.46 -5.02 -1.56
N VAL A 52 -5.60 -6.02 -1.78
CA VAL A 52 -4.75 -6.54 -0.71
C VAL A 52 -3.57 -5.58 -0.49
N VAL A 53 -3.21 -5.39 0.78
CA VAL A 53 -2.09 -4.54 1.19
C VAL A 53 -1.06 -5.40 1.91
N ARG A 54 0.21 -5.17 1.60
CA ARG A 54 1.32 -5.90 2.21
C ARG A 54 1.62 -5.32 3.59
N ILE A 55 1.56 -6.17 4.61
CA ILE A 55 1.73 -5.81 6.02
C ILE A 55 3.10 -6.30 6.50
N ASN A 56 3.78 -5.48 7.30
CA ASN A 56 5.05 -5.87 7.91
C ASN A 56 4.86 -7.11 8.77
N LYS A 57 5.87 -7.98 8.77
CA LYS A 57 5.85 -9.27 9.48
C LYS A 57 5.57 -9.15 10.99
N ASP A 58 5.99 -8.04 11.60
CA ASP A 58 5.89 -7.82 13.04
C ASP A 58 4.62 -7.07 13.43
N VAL A 59 3.76 -6.76 12.47
CA VAL A 59 2.52 -6.01 12.69
C VAL A 59 1.33 -6.96 12.70
N THR A 60 0.50 -6.85 13.74
CA THR A 60 -0.78 -7.57 13.83
C THR A 60 -1.91 -6.59 13.53
N VAL A 61 -2.80 -6.96 12.61
CA VAL A 61 -3.91 -6.11 12.21
C VAL A 61 -5.23 -6.74 12.60
N GLN A 62 -6.24 -5.91 12.77
CA GLN A 62 -7.64 -6.32 13.00
C GLN A 62 -8.54 -5.59 12.01
N ALA A 63 -9.71 -6.17 11.74
CA ALA A 63 -10.71 -5.51 10.91
C ALA A 63 -11.02 -4.12 11.48
N GLY A 64 -11.04 -3.12 10.62
CA GLY A 64 -11.27 -1.73 11.00
C GLY A 64 -10.02 -0.89 11.25
N ASP A 65 -8.85 -1.50 11.37
CA ASP A 65 -7.60 -0.75 11.56
C ASP A 65 -7.28 0.11 10.34
N LEU A 66 -6.87 1.35 10.58
CA LEU A 66 -6.31 2.22 9.54
C LEU A 66 -4.82 1.93 9.37
N LEU A 67 -4.34 2.04 8.14
CA LEU A 67 -2.96 1.69 7.78
C LEU A 67 -2.18 2.91 7.28
N VAL A 68 -0.89 2.94 7.61
CA VAL A 68 0.09 3.91 7.10
C VAL A 68 1.32 3.16 6.60
N SER A 69 2.15 3.86 5.82
CA SER A 69 3.43 3.32 5.34
C SER A 69 4.34 2.97 6.51
N ASN A 70 4.97 1.78 6.45
CA ASN A 70 6.00 1.39 7.41
C ASN A 70 7.42 1.80 6.98
N GLY A 71 7.57 2.32 5.75
CA GLY A 71 8.85 2.80 5.24
C GLY A 71 9.68 1.78 4.48
N ASP A 72 9.15 0.60 4.22
CA ASP A 72 9.85 -0.50 3.56
C ASP A 72 9.00 -1.21 2.49
N GLY A 73 7.98 -0.54 1.98
CA GLY A 73 7.03 -1.14 1.05
C GLY A 73 5.90 -1.89 1.72
N THR A 74 5.93 -2.05 3.04
CA THR A 74 4.84 -2.64 3.81
C THR A 74 4.06 -1.56 4.55
N ALA A 75 2.92 -1.95 5.12
CA ALA A 75 2.08 -1.08 5.93
C ALA A 75 2.12 -1.50 7.41
N LYS A 76 1.79 -0.58 8.27
CA LYS A 76 1.59 -0.78 9.70
C LYS A 76 0.29 -0.11 10.13
N VAL A 77 -0.17 -0.41 11.35
CA VAL A 77 -1.39 0.19 11.92
C VAL A 77 -1.13 1.67 12.24
N GLN A 78 -2.07 2.54 11.84
CA GLN A 78 -2.05 3.96 12.19
C GLN A 78 -2.38 4.12 13.69
N ASP A 79 -1.75 5.12 14.33
CA ASP A 79 -1.89 5.34 15.77
C ASP A 79 -3.29 5.78 16.21
N ASP A 80 -4.02 6.44 15.32
CA ASP A 80 -5.34 6.99 15.63
C ASP A 80 -6.39 6.52 14.62
N ASP A 81 -7.62 6.94 14.85
CA ASP A 81 -8.82 6.48 14.14
C ASP A 81 -9.32 7.49 13.11
N ILE A 82 -8.50 8.48 12.78
CA ILE A 82 -8.88 9.57 11.88
C ILE A 82 -8.22 9.35 10.52
N ILE A 83 -9.02 9.37 9.44
CA ILE A 83 -8.49 9.30 8.08
C ILE A 83 -7.69 10.57 7.80
N ARG A 84 -6.43 10.41 7.45
CA ARG A 84 -5.47 11.49 7.21
C ARG A 84 -4.84 11.33 5.83
N SER A 85 -4.09 12.35 5.39
CA SER A 85 -3.38 12.29 4.10
C SER A 85 -2.38 11.13 4.03
N LYS A 86 -1.87 10.65 5.17
CA LYS A 86 -0.97 9.51 5.25
C LYS A 86 -1.69 8.16 5.29
N THR A 87 -3.00 8.13 5.43
CA THR A 87 -3.78 6.89 5.54
C THR A 87 -3.84 6.17 4.20
N ILE A 88 -3.41 4.91 4.18
CA ILE A 88 -3.50 4.05 3.00
C ILE A 88 -4.91 3.53 2.83
N GLY A 89 -5.50 2.99 3.91
CA GLY A 89 -6.81 2.37 3.86
C GLY A 89 -7.21 1.78 5.20
N LYS A 90 -8.29 1.02 5.18
CA LYS A 90 -8.85 0.35 6.35
C LYS A 90 -8.87 -1.16 6.12
N VAL A 91 -8.39 -1.92 7.09
CA VAL A 91 -8.40 -3.39 7.04
C VAL A 91 -9.84 -3.90 7.07
N LEU A 92 -10.18 -4.76 6.11
CA LEU A 92 -11.52 -5.39 6.04
C LEU A 92 -11.58 -6.66 6.86
N THR A 93 -10.52 -7.47 6.84
CA THR A 93 -10.41 -8.68 7.64
C THR A 93 -8.94 -8.97 7.91
N ASN A 94 -8.66 -9.68 9.00
CA ASN A 94 -7.29 -10.09 9.35
C ASN A 94 -6.88 -11.44 8.71
N ILE A 95 -7.72 -11.99 7.83
CA ILE A 95 -7.38 -13.25 7.15
C ILE A 95 -6.29 -12.99 6.14
N LYS A 96 -5.12 -13.60 6.34
CA LYS A 96 -3.97 -13.47 5.46
C LYS A 96 -4.26 -14.12 4.11
N GLN A 97 -4.04 -13.38 3.02
CA GLN A 97 -4.24 -13.89 1.66
C GLN A 97 -2.97 -14.55 1.13
N GLU A 98 -1.81 -13.98 1.41
CA GLU A 98 -0.52 -14.46 0.94
C GLU A 98 0.54 -14.14 1.96
N THR A 99 1.54 -15.00 2.11
CA THR A 99 2.70 -14.78 2.98
C THR A 99 3.96 -14.90 2.14
N TYR A 100 4.83 -13.91 2.23
CA TYR A 100 6.07 -13.85 1.46
C TYR A 100 7.25 -14.47 2.22
N SER A 101 8.38 -14.61 1.52
CA SER A 101 9.58 -15.22 2.10
C SER A 101 10.16 -14.42 3.27
N ASP A 102 9.96 -13.10 3.29
CA ASP A 102 10.38 -12.22 4.40
C ASP A 102 9.38 -12.20 5.56
N LYS A 103 8.35 -13.05 5.50
CA LYS A 103 7.28 -13.18 6.49
C LYS A 103 6.25 -12.06 6.46
N SER A 104 6.41 -11.03 5.61
CA SER A 104 5.31 -10.09 5.37
C SER A 104 4.13 -10.81 4.73
N TYR A 105 2.94 -10.26 4.88
CA TYR A 105 1.71 -10.91 4.42
C TYR A 105 0.73 -9.88 3.89
N THR A 106 -0.28 -10.33 3.15
CA THR A 106 -1.32 -9.43 2.62
C THR A 106 -2.65 -9.66 3.30
N VAL A 107 -3.40 -8.58 3.48
CA VAL A 107 -4.79 -8.61 3.94
C VAL A 107 -5.63 -7.70 3.05
N PRO A 108 -6.93 -8.03 2.83
CA PRO A 108 -7.79 -7.18 2.02
C PRO A 108 -8.15 -5.90 2.77
N CYS A 109 -8.11 -4.79 2.05
CA CYS A 109 -8.34 -3.45 2.59
C CYS A 109 -9.21 -2.61 1.66
N ALA A 110 -9.94 -1.67 2.24
CA ALA A 110 -10.56 -0.58 1.48
C ALA A 110 -9.55 0.58 1.42
N LEU A 111 -9.20 1.05 0.22
CA LEU A 111 -8.13 2.03 0.02
C LEU A 111 -8.69 3.44 -0.08
N TYR A 112 -7.94 4.40 0.47
CA TYR A 112 -8.31 5.82 0.51
C TYR A 112 -7.23 6.74 -0.07
N CYS A 113 -6.33 6.23 -0.89
CA CYS A 113 -5.21 7.00 -1.46
C CYS A 113 -5.60 7.90 -2.63
N GLY A 114 -6.85 7.92 -3.00
CA GLY A 114 -7.33 8.65 -4.18
C GLY A 114 -7.19 10.17 -4.12
#